data_2132bfb484ea3e73752d1be0974df256
#
_entry.id   2132bfb484ea3e73752d1be0974df256
#
_cell.length_a   1.000
_cell.length_b   1.000
_cell.length_c   1.000
_cell.angle_alpha   90.00
_cell.angle_beta   90.00
_cell.angle_gamma   90.00
#
_symmetry.space_group_name_H-M   'P 1'
#
loop_
_entity.id
_entity.type
_entity.pdbx_description
1 polymer ?
#
loop_
_entity_poly.entity_id
_entity_poly.type
_entity_poly.pdbx_seq_one_letter_code
_entity_poly.pdbx_strand_id
1 'polypeptide(L)'
;MTVQGRRIMLVLVGILLAATGASASPAAPSAEAYYQWLNSALVGVWQDVPAITSSAEQAARLFVEQDWDLGAWGDTPFVFEFINRAGGVMPIIFPVKPGEGARPMIALYAPRENQLAEDWVAVRALQAHGAVIAFTRPEIVAQAAAAGITFAAVIDNHAAPHGGLFPAADGKSWIVPTDPVSNMMAMWTWIGEFVGACTRLGKMPTMWESVMVPGAIARDTKFRKHRYQTWTPTPVAPGEIGKRYLRDLRAALIQLHYLEGGHIRQAAEMALAAKAQGHALYYAGAGHSFSGLQNCPHDPGLLAPSWEGTWWDMRKMPAYKPGDFVLGIGYDAPFEGKDYQNWAPRARAAGARLAWSFTDYNREAVAGLPPDEIFINQRWELGDALVQFPGYDIKVLPPSGVLAQSVLWMVEAEMLAGGK
;
A
#
# COMPACT_ATOMS: atom_id res chain seq x y z
N MET A 1 9.03 50.64 -44.80
CA MET A 1 7.65 50.22 -44.50
C MET A 1 7.71 49.33 -43.29
N THR A 2 7.35 49.87 -42.15
CA THR A 2 7.42 49.28 -40.82
C THR A 2 6.15 48.51 -40.50
N VAL A 3 6.26 47.22 -40.18
CA VAL A 3 5.14 46.39 -39.71
C VAL A 3 5.10 46.42 -38.18
N GLN A 4 4.08 47.08 -37.64
CA GLN A 4 3.79 47.14 -36.21
C GLN A 4 3.26 45.80 -35.74
N GLY A 5 3.99 45.19 -34.79
CA GLY A 5 3.55 44.01 -34.02
C GLY A 5 2.50 44.39 -32.99
N ARG A 6 1.29 43.85 -33.09
CA ARG A 6 0.24 43.91 -32.08
C ARG A 6 0.56 42.88 -30.99
N ARG A 7 0.91 43.34 -29.79
CA ARG A 7 0.95 42.53 -28.55
C ARG A 7 -0.50 42.31 -28.10
N ILE A 8 -0.94 41.05 -28.13
CA ILE A 8 -2.18 40.63 -27.48
C ILE A 8 -1.84 40.39 -26.00
N MET A 9 -2.37 41.26 -25.16
CA MET A 9 -2.27 41.12 -23.69
C MET A 9 -3.41 40.18 -23.24
N LEU A 10 -3.07 38.93 -22.90
CA LEU A 10 -4.00 38.03 -22.26
C LEU A 10 -4.14 38.43 -20.78
N VAL A 11 -5.30 38.99 -20.42
CA VAL A 11 -5.70 39.21 -19.04
C VAL A 11 -6.25 37.90 -18.48
N LEU A 12 -5.46 37.22 -17.65
CA LEU A 12 -5.92 36.09 -16.83
C LEU A 12 -6.74 36.69 -15.68
N VAL A 13 -8.06 36.61 -15.78
CA VAL A 13 -8.96 36.85 -14.66
C VAL A 13 -8.94 35.60 -13.80
N GLY A 14 -8.11 35.60 -12.76
CA GLY A 14 -8.14 34.63 -11.69
C GLY A 14 -9.41 34.81 -10.85
N ILE A 15 -10.39 33.93 -11.03
CA ILE A 15 -11.52 33.84 -10.09
C ILE A 15 -10.97 33.15 -8.84
N LEU A 16 -10.65 33.95 -7.83
CA LEU A 16 -10.44 33.47 -6.46
C LEU A 16 -11.81 33.04 -5.93
N LEU A 17 -12.15 31.76 -6.06
CA LEU A 17 -13.19 31.15 -5.23
C LEU A 17 -12.62 31.05 -3.82
N ALA A 18 -12.91 32.05 -2.99
CA ALA A 18 -12.78 31.95 -1.56
C ALA A 18 -13.77 30.88 -1.09
N ALA A 19 -13.32 29.63 -1.01
CA ALA A 19 -13.99 28.60 -0.25
C ALA A 19 -13.97 29.06 1.21
N THR A 20 -15.09 29.62 1.68
CA THR A 20 -15.35 29.78 3.11
C THR A 20 -15.44 28.37 3.67
N GLY A 21 -14.29 27.84 4.08
CA GLY A 21 -14.18 26.58 4.76
C GLY A 21 -14.84 26.69 6.15
N ALA A 22 -16.13 26.39 6.20
CA ALA A 22 -16.67 25.86 7.43
C ALA A 22 -15.88 24.58 7.68
N SER A 23 -15.00 24.55 8.69
CA SER A 23 -14.33 23.34 9.14
C SER A 23 -15.45 22.39 9.59
N ALA A 24 -15.84 21.46 8.72
CA ALA A 24 -16.71 20.37 9.12
C ALA A 24 -16.02 19.70 10.31
N SER A 25 -16.75 19.49 11.40
CA SER A 25 -16.23 18.72 12.53
C SER A 25 -15.70 17.40 11.99
N PRO A 26 -14.50 16.96 12.40
CA PRO A 26 -13.95 15.72 11.93
C PRO A 26 -14.97 14.60 12.15
N ALA A 27 -15.14 13.76 11.15
CA ALA A 27 -16.05 12.62 11.23
C ALA A 27 -15.70 11.75 12.44
N ALA A 28 -16.72 11.23 13.11
CA ALA A 28 -16.48 10.26 14.18
C ALA A 28 -15.76 9.02 13.61
N PRO A 29 -14.83 8.41 14.37
CA PRO A 29 -14.16 7.18 13.93
C PRO A 29 -15.18 6.12 13.55
N SER A 30 -14.99 5.47 12.40
CA SER A 30 -15.76 4.32 11.91
C SER A 30 -15.11 3.73 10.67
N ALA A 31 -15.42 2.47 10.36
CA ALA A 31 -15.02 1.84 9.09
C ALA A 31 -15.58 2.60 7.88
N GLU A 32 -16.81 3.14 8.00
CA GLU A 32 -17.43 3.98 6.98
C GLU A 32 -16.57 5.22 6.69
N ALA A 33 -16.17 5.96 7.72
CA ALA A 33 -15.38 7.17 7.54
C ALA A 33 -14.00 6.85 6.93
N TYR A 34 -13.38 5.73 7.32
CA TYR A 34 -12.14 5.26 6.72
C TYR A 34 -12.32 4.90 5.23
N TYR A 35 -13.37 4.18 4.90
CA TYR A 35 -13.72 3.86 3.52
C TYR A 35 -13.94 5.11 2.68
N GLN A 36 -14.69 6.10 3.18
CA GLN A 36 -14.97 7.34 2.46
C GLN A 36 -13.69 8.12 2.18
N TRP A 37 -12.79 8.20 3.18
CA TRP A 37 -11.48 8.80 2.97
C TRP A 37 -10.70 8.05 1.89
N LEU A 38 -10.56 6.71 1.99
CA LEU A 38 -9.78 5.92 1.04
C LEU A 38 -10.34 5.99 -0.39
N ASN A 39 -11.67 5.98 -0.54
CA ASN A 39 -12.31 6.18 -1.84
C ASN A 39 -12.03 7.58 -2.40
N SER A 40 -11.97 8.62 -1.55
CA SER A 40 -11.60 9.98 -1.96
C SER A 40 -10.12 10.06 -2.36
N ALA A 41 -9.22 9.44 -1.60
CA ALA A 41 -7.80 9.36 -1.94
C ALA A 41 -7.58 8.65 -3.28
N LEU A 42 -8.31 7.55 -3.53
CA LEU A 42 -8.29 6.84 -4.82
C LEU A 42 -8.73 7.75 -5.98
N VAL A 43 -9.78 8.56 -5.79
CA VAL A 43 -10.22 9.53 -6.80
C VAL A 43 -9.14 10.60 -7.02
N GLY A 44 -8.46 11.05 -5.97
CA GLY A 44 -7.33 11.98 -6.08
C GLY A 44 -6.19 11.39 -6.93
N VAL A 45 -5.73 10.18 -6.59
CA VAL A 45 -4.69 9.47 -7.39
C VAL A 45 -5.14 9.26 -8.83
N TRP A 46 -6.43 8.98 -9.07
CA TRP A 46 -6.98 8.90 -10.44
C TRP A 46 -6.84 10.21 -11.22
N GLN A 47 -7.10 11.34 -10.57
CA GLN A 47 -6.95 12.66 -11.18
C GLN A 47 -5.49 12.97 -11.51
N ASP A 48 -4.57 12.46 -10.70
CA ASP A 48 -3.12 12.67 -10.87
C ASP A 48 -2.45 11.67 -11.84
N VAL A 49 -3.19 10.72 -12.41
CA VAL A 49 -2.63 9.76 -13.39
C VAL A 49 -1.82 10.42 -14.50
N PRO A 50 -2.19 11.59 -15.09
CA PRO A 50 -1.35 12.25 -16.08
C PRO A 50 0.04 12.63 -15.56
N ALA A 51 0.14 13.15 -14.34
CA ALA A 51 1.41 13.53 -13.71
C ALA A 51 2.22 12.28 -13.31
N ILE A 52 1.55 11.27 -12.77
CA ILE A 52 2.13 9.95 -12.45
C ILE A 52 2.74 9.33 -13.71
N THR A 53 1.99 9.32 -14.81
CA THR A 53 2.44 8.80 -16.12
C THR A 53 3.67 9.54 -16.63
N SER A 54 3.68 10.88 -16.57
CA SER A 54 4.84 11.69 -17.00
C SER A 54 6.11 11.34 -16.22
N SER A 55 6.01 11.21 -14.90
CA SER A 55 7.11 10.78 -14.02
C SER A 55 7.58 9.34 -14.35
N ALA A 56 6.64 8.43 -14.54
CA ALA A 56 6.92 7.04 -14.86
C ALA A 56 7.59 6.89 -16.24
N GLU A 57 7.21 7.68 -17.24
CA GLU A 57 7.86 7.70 -18.55
C GLU A 57 9.30 8.19 -18.50
N GLN A 58 9.58 9.22 -17.70
CA GLN A 58 10.96 9.69 -17.48
C GLN A 58 11.81 8.59 -16.83
N ALA A 59 11.28 7.95 -15.80
CA ALA A 59 11.94 6.86 -15.12
C ALA A 59 12.17 5.64 -16.05
N ALA A 60 11.19 5.30 -16.90
CA ALA A 60 11.33 4.20 -17.86
C ALA A 60 12.45 4.46 -18.87
N ARG A 61 12.65 5.68 -19.34
CA ARG A 61 13.80 6.03 -20.20
C ARG A 61 15.13 5.85 -19.47
N LEU A 62 15.25 6.32 -18.22
CA LEU A 62 16.44 6.10 -17.41
C LEU A 62 16.73 4.60 -17.23
N PHE A 63 15.69 3.82 -16.94
CA PHE A 63 15.80 2.39 -16.72
C PHE A 63 16.14 1.61 -17.99
N VAL A 64 15.49 1.93 -19.14
CA VAL A 64 15.61 1.17 -20.39
C VAL A 64 16.79 1.63 -21.24
N GLU A 65 16.98 2.96 -21.39
CA GLU A 65 17.94 3.53 -22.33
C GLU A 65 19.29 3.82 -21.67
N GLN A 66 19.29 4.08 -20.35
CA GLN A 66 20.51 4.44 -19.60
C GLN A 66 20.94 3.39 -18.57
N ASP A 67 20.22 2.27 -18.50
CA ASP A 67 20.51 1.12 -17.62
C ASP A 67 20.56 1.46 -16.12
N TRP A 68 19.75 2.44 -15.67
CA TRP A 68 19.63 2.78 -14.25
C TRP A 68 18.94 1.66 -13.47
N ASP A 69 19.32 1.52 -12.21
CA ASP A 69 18.65 0.60 -11.30
C ASP A 69 17.35 1.19 -10.75
N LEU A 70 16.46 0.32 -10.24
CA LEU A 70 15.20 0.70 -9.60
C LEU A 70 15.18 0.12 -8.18
N GLY A 71 14.80 0.91 -7.19
CA GLY A 71 14.71 0.46 -5.81
C GLY A 71 13.72 1.30 -5.01
N ALA A 72 13.41 0.88 -3.78
CA ALA A 72 12.57 1.63 -2.85
C ALA A 72 13.30 1.86 -1.52
N TRP A 73 13.05 3.01 -0.89
CA TRP A 73 13.62 3.39 0.39
C TRP A 73 12.65 4.22 1.22
N GLY A 74 12.79 4.16 2.56
CA GLY A 74 12.00 4.95 3.50
C GLY A 74 11.09 4.11 4.38
N ASP A 75 9.79 4.41 4.40
CA ASP A 75 8.80 3.72 5.22
C ASP A 75 8.80 2.21 5.00
N THR A 76 8.86 1.46 6.10
CA THR A 76 9.07 0.00 6.03
C THR A 76 7.92 -0.74 5.33
N PRO A 77 6.65 -0.51 5.62
CA PRO A 77 5.52 -1.08 4.87
C PRO A 77 5.61 -0.82 3.36
N PHE A 78 5.97 0.41 2.96
CA PHE A 78 6.13 0.78 1.56
C PHE A 78 7.26 0.00 0.87
N VAL A 79 8.43 -0.07 1.50
CA VAL A 79 9.59 -0.78 0.97
C VAL A 79 9.30 -2.27 0.82
N PHE A 80 8.73 -2.90 1.85
CA PHE A 80 8.43 -4.32 1.80
C PHE A 80 7.28 -4.66 0.85
N GLU A 81 6.32 -3.77 0.67
CA GLU A 81 5.28 -3.94 -0.36
C GLU A 81 5.86 -3.91 -1.77
N PHE A 82 6.92 -3.14 -2.01
CA PHE A 82 7.57 -3.05 -3.31
C PHE A 82 8.41 -4.29 -3.66
N ILE A 83 9.09 -4.91 -2.68
CA ILE A 83 10.09 -5.96 -2.95
C ILE A 83 9.46 -7.36 -3.10
N ASN A 84 9.93 -8.12 -4.11
CA ASN A 84 9.57 -9.53 -4.35
C ASN A 84 8.06 -9.79 -4.34
N ARG A 85 7.29 -8.82 -4.74
CA ARG A 85 5.83 -8.83 -4.66
C ARG A 85 5.20 -9.48 -5.88
N ALA A 86 4.23 -10.36 -5.68
CA ALA A 86 3.38 -10.87 -6.75
C ALA A 86 2.82 -9.69 -7.57
N GLY A 87 2.85 -9.77 -8.90
CA GLY A 87 2.45 -8.67 -9.78
C GLY A 87 3.42 -7.49 -9.84
N GLY A 88 4.54 -7.54 -9.12
CA GLY A 88 5.57 -6.49 -9.08
C GLY A 88 6.77 -6.79 -9.97
N VAL A 89 7.66 -5.81 -10.10
CA VAL A 89 8.87 -5.84 -10.93
C VAL A 89 9.96 -6.69 -10.28
N MET A 90 10.58 -7.61 -11.04
CA MET A 90 11.68 -8.45 -10.54
C MET A 90 13.04 -7.73 -10.50
N PRO A 91 13.46 -6.96 -11.53
CA PRO A 91 14.79 -6.36 -11.59
C PRO A 91 14.88 -5.09 -10.73
N ILE A 92 14.89 -5.28 -9.42
CA ILE A 92 15.01 -4.22 -8.42
C ILE A 92 16.25 -4.42 -7.54
N ILE A 93 16.71 -3.34 -6.94
CA ILE A 93 17.77 -3.37 -5.93
C ILE A 93 17.14 -3.38 -4.53
N PHE A 94 17.55 -4.35 -3.72
CA PHE A 94 17.18 -4.45 -2.31
C PHE A 94 18.28 -5.18 -1.50
N PRO A 95 18.64 -4.68 -0.33
CA PRO A 95 18.27 -3.38 0.24
C PRO A 95 18.92 -2.21 -0.50
N VAL A 96 18.19 -1.10 -0.61
CA VAL A 96 18.77 0.15 -1.09
C VAL A 96 19.63 0.76 0.03
N LYS A 97 20.89 1.07 -0.31
CA LYS A 97 21.82 1.75 0.58
C LYS A 97 22.12 3.14 0.02
N PRO A 98 21.67 4.22 0.70
CA PRO A 98 21.86 5.57 0.22
C PRO A 98 23.34 5.88 -0.03
N GLY A 99 23.65 6.37 -1.23
CA GLY A 99 25.02 6.69 -1.65
C GLY A 99 25.89 5.51 -2.11
N GLU A 100 25.36 4.29 -2.12
CA GLU A 100 26.05 3.11 -2.62
C GLU A 100 25.38 2.56 -3.88
N GLY A 101 26.15 1.95 -4.76
CA GLY A 101 25.67 1.30 -5.97
C GLY A 101 26.64 1.44 -7.14
N ALA A 102 26.65 0.45 -8.04
CA ALA A 102 27.50 0.47 -9.23
C ALA A 102 26.89 1.29 -10.38
N ARG A 103 25.58 1.51 -10.37
CA ARG A 103 24.84 2.25 -11.39
C ARG A 103 23.95 3.32 -10.73
N PRO A 104 23.66 4.42 -11.44
CA PRO A 104 22.66 5.37 -10.99
C PRO A 104 21.32 4.70 -10.73
N MET A 105 20.54 5.24 -9.78
CA MET A 105 19.31 4.61 -9.30
C MET A 105 18.10 5.54 -9.42
N ILE A 106 16.96 4.94 -9.74
CA ILE A 106 15.63 5.50 -9.54
C ILE A 106 15.16 5.00 -8.18
N ALA A 107 15.16 5.86 -7.18
CA ALA A 107 14.71 5.54 -5.83
C ALA A 107 13.25 5.99 -5.63
N LEU A 108 12.35 5.04 -5.39
CA LEU A 108 10.99 5.32 -4.91
C LEU A 108 11.09 5.55 -3.40
N TYR A 109 10.59 6.68 -2.93
CA TYR A 109 10.73 7.09 -1.55
C TYR A 109 9.38 7.40 -0.91
N ALA A 110 9.10 6.78 0.25
CA ALA A 110 8.03 7.18 1.15
C ALA A 110 8.63 7.61 2.50
N PRO A 111 8.23 8.77 3.07
CA PRO A 111 8.84 9.28 4.29
C PRO A 111 8.55 8.40 5.51
N ARG A 112 9.54 8.30 6.40
CA ARG A 112 9.35 7.83 7.78
C ARG A 112 9.04 9.06 8.65
N GLU A 113 7.77 9.36 8.83
CA GLU A 113 7.33 10.62 9.43
C GLU A 113 7.99 10.94 10.78
N ASN A 114 8.22 9.93 11.61
CA ASN A 114 8.90 10.07 12.90
C ASN A 114 10.43 10.13 12.82
N GLN A 115 11.03 10.07 11.61
CA GLN A 115 12.47 10.04 11.35
C GLN A 115 12.87 10.95 10.17
N LEU A 116 12.16 12.06 9.96
CA LEU A 116 12.39 12.93 8.79
C LEU A 116 13.80 13.52 8.76
N ALA A 117 14.42 13.78 9.90
CA ALA A 117 15.79 14.32 9.94
C ALA A 117 16.80 13.33 9.34
N GLU A 118 16.69 12.06 9.70
CA GLU A 118 17.52 10.98 9.13
C GLU A 118 17.16 10.74 7.65
N ASP A 119 15.88 10.83 7.31
CA ASP A 119 15.42 10.70 5.93
C ASP A 119 16.05 11.77 5.03
N TRP A 120 16.15 13.02 5.48
CA TRP A 120 16.76 14.07 4.67
C TRP A 120 18.25 13.82 4.38
N VAL A 121 18.98 13.20 5.31
CA VAL A 121 20.38 12.79 5.07
C VAL A 121 20.42 11.70 4.00
N ALA A 122 19.59 10.68 4.13
CA ALA A 122 19.55 9.57 3.19
C ALA A 122 19.07 10.01 1.80
N VAL A 123 18.05 10.86 1.72
CA VAL A 123 17.53 11.39 0.45
C VAL A 123 18.60 12.18 -0.29
N ARG A 124 19.41 13.02 0.38
CA ARG A 124 20.53 13.71 -0.27
C ARG A 124 21.57 12.72 -0.84
N ALA A 125 21.87 11.65 -0.11
CA ALA A 125 22.76 10.61 -0.60
C ALA A 125 22.19 9.86 -1.81
N LEU A 126 20.90 9.58 -1.81
CA LEU A 126 20.19 9.00 -2.96
C LEU A 126 20.21 9.95 -4.17
N GLN A 127 19.97 11.26 -3.96
CA GLN A 127 20.00 12.27 -5.02
C GLN A 127 21.39 12.46 -5.63
N ALA A 128 22.45 12.34 -4.83
CA ALA A 128 23.81 12.37 -5.33
C ALA A 128 24.13 11.16 -6.23
N HIS A 129 23.33 10.09 -6.17
CA HIS A 129 23.52 8.84 -6.90
C HIS A 129 22.45 8.57 -7.97
N GLY A 130 21.39 9.37 -8.05
CA GLY A 130 20.33 9.18 -9.01
C GLY A 130 19.12 10.09 -8.82
N ALA A 131 17.96 9.60 -9.20
CA ALA A 131 16.68 10.31 -9.11
C ALA A 131 15.84 9.78 -7.95
N VAL A 132 15.27 10.67 -7.14
CA VAL A 132 14.34 10.31 -6.06
C VAL A 132 12.94 10.77 -6.44
N ILE A 133 12.01 9.82 -6.46
CA ILE A 133 10.56 10.03 -6.69
C ILE A 133 9.87 9.83 -5.35
N ALA A 134 9.27 10.89 -4.81
CA ALA A 134 8.63 10.86 -3.51
C ALA A 134 7.14 10.54 -3.63
N PHE A 135 6.66 9.65 -2.78
CA PHE A 135 5.24 9.33 -2.56
C PHE A 135 4.87 9.89 -1.20
N THR A 136 4.15 11.00 -1.16
CA THR A 136 3.89 11.69 0.09
C THR A 136 2.87 12.82 -0.07
N ARG A 137 2.37 13.31 1.05
CA ARG A 137 1.44 14.44 1.11
C ARG A 137 2.16 15.80 1.05
N PRO A 138 1.44 16.88 0.67
CA PRO A 138 2.02 18.22 0.47
C PRO A 138 2.77 18.80 1.69
N GLU A 139 2.34 18.48 2.91
CA GLU A 139 2.96 18.98 4.14
C GLU A 139 4.40 18.48 4.29
N ILE A 140 4.65 17.23 3.94
CA ILE A 140 5.99 16.64 3.97
C ILE A 140 6.85 17.22 2.84
N VAL A 141 6.27 17.49 1.67
CA VAL A 141 6.97 18.18 0.57
C VAL A 141 7.43 19.58 1.00
N ALA A 142 6.57 20.31 1.72
CA ALA A 142 6.93 21.62 2.26
C ALA A 142 8.07 21.53 3.28
N GLN A 143 8.09 20.52 4.15
CA GLN A 143 9.19 20.27 5.10
C GLN A 143 10.50 19.90 4.37
N ALA A 144 10.43 19.07 3.31
CA ALA A 144 11.57 18.73 2.47
C ALA A 144 12.17 19.98 1.82
N ALA A 145 11.32 20.85 1.25
CA ALA A 145 11.74 22.11 0.64
C ALA A 145 12.41 23.04 1.65
N ALA A 146 11.86 23.16 2.87
CA ALA A 146 12.47 23.91 3.97
C ALA A 146 13.85 23.33 4.38
N ALA A 147 14.06 22.02 4.21
CA ALA A 147 15.35 21.36 4.42
C ALA A 147 16.26 21.43 3.18
N GLY A 148 15.91 22.16 2.11
CA GLY A 148 16.68 22.29 0.87
C GLY A 148 16.69 21.03 0.00
N ILE A 149 15.64 20.22 0.06
CA ILE A 149 15.47 19.01 -0.75
C ILE A 149 14.43 19.26 -1.84
N THR A 150 14.78 18.87 -3.07
CA THR A 150 13.88 18.94 -4.25
C THR A 150 13.86 17.58 -4.92
N PHE A 151 12.73 16.92 -4.97
CA PHE A 151 12.58 15.61 -5.60
C PHE A 151 12.56 15.69 -7.13
N ALA A 152 12.97 14.62 -7.81
CA ALA A 152 12.84 14.52 -9.27
C ALA A 152 11.37 14.49 -9.70
N ALA A 153 10.52 13.88 -8.90
CA ALA A 153 9.07 13.97 -8.98
C ALA A 153 8.45 13.78 -7.59
N VAL A 154 7.27 14.36 -7.40
CA VAL A 154 6.42 14.13 -6.23
C VAL A 154 5.10 13.54 -6.72
N ILE A 155 4.71 12.45 -6.12
CA ILE A 155 3.41 11.83 -6.31
C ILE A 155 2.63 12.08 -5.02
N ASP A 156 1.59 12.91 -5.10
CA ASP A 156 0.69 13.11 -3.97
C ASP A 156 -0.03 11.78 -3.69
N ASN A 157 0.12 11.30 -2.47
CA ASN A 157 -0.51 10.06 -2.03
C ASN A 157 -1.97 10.25 -1.59
N HIS A 158 -2.41 11.51 -1.45
CA HIS A 158 -3.73 11.88 -0.93
C HIS A 158 -4.04 11.31 0.47
N ALA A 159 -3.01 11.07 1.28
CA ALA A 159 -3.19 10.77 2.70
C ALA A 159 -3.87 11.95 3.42
N ALA A 160 -4.49 11.68 4.55
CA ALA A 160 -5.06 12.74 5.38
C ALA A 160 -3.99 13.76 5.80
N PRO A 161 -4.31 15.05 5.92
CA PRO A 161 -3.33 16.12 6.14
C PRO A 161 -2.36 15.91 7.31
N HIS A 162 -2.76 15.15 8.31
CA HIS A 162 -1.94 14.87 9.50
C HIS A 162 -1.37 13.44 9.52
N GLY A 163 -1.51 12.66 8.44
CA GLY A 163 -1.09 11.26 8.37
C GLY A 163 -2.01 10.27 9.09
N GLY A 164 -2.74 10.72 10.11
CA GLY A 164 -3.83 10.01 10.77
C GLY A 164 -5.19 10.58 10.38
N LEU A 165 -6.22 9.74 10.38
CA LEU A 165 -7.55 10.13 9.89
C LEU A 165 -8.40 10.82 10.96
N PHE A 166 -8.28 10.43 12.22
CA PHE A 166 -9.13 10.92 13.31
C PHE A 166 -8.30 11.63 14.39
N PRO A 167 -8.84 12.68 15.02
CA PRO A 167 -8.18 13.27 16.17
C PRO A 167 -8.20 12.30 17.35
N ALA A 168 -7.09 12.18 18.05
CA ALA A 168 -6.99 11.44 19.29
C ALA A 168 -7.71 12.15 20.45
N ALA A 169 -7.92 11.43 21.55
CA ALA A 169 -8.58 11.99 22.73
C ALA A 169 -7.83 13.17 23.38
N ASP A 170 -6.52 13.29 23.13
CA ASP A 170 -5.69 14.41 23.60
C ASP A 170 -5.92 15.72 22.82
N GLY A 171 -6.67 15.66 21.71
CA GLY A 171 -6.96 16.79 20.82
C GLY A 171 -5.73 17.35 20.09
N LYS A 172 -4.58 16.69 20.15
CA LYS A 172 -3.30 17.14 19.57
C LYS A 172 -2.74 16.17 18.54
N SER A 173 -2.88 14.89 18.79
CA SER A 173 -2.43 13.84 17.89
C SER A 173 -3.57 13.33 16.99
N TRP A 174 -3.18 12.68 15.90
CA TRP A 174 -4.10 12.05 14.95
C TRP A 174 -3.81 10.55 14.91
N ILE A 175 -4.85 9.75 14.78
CA ILE A 175 -4.78 8.29 14.84
C ILE A 175 -5.50 7.67 13.64
N VAL A 176 -5.30 6.38 13.44
CA VAL A 176 -5.67 5.55 12.30
C VAL A 176 -4.91 5.98 11.03
N PRO A 177 -3.81 5.31 10.72
CA PRO A 177 -2.87 5.69 9.66
C PRO A 177 -3.51 5.75 8.28
N THR A 178 -3.10 6.73 7.50
CA THR A 178 -3.52 6.91 6.11
C THR A 178 -2.37 6.75 5.10
N ASP A 179 -1.18 7.23 5.46
CA ASP A 179 -0.01 7.20 4.56
C ASP A 179 0.35 5.80 4.05
N PRO A 180 0.42 4.72 4.87
CA PRO A 180 0.85 3.42 4.36
C PRO A 180 -0.04 2.89 3.23
N VAL A 181 -1.36 3.01 3.40
CA VAL A 181 -2.33 2.50 2.41
C VAL A 181 -2.32 3.35 1.14
N SER A 182 -2.33 4.68 1.28
CA SER A 182 -2.32 5.58 0.13
C SER A 182 -0.98 5.58 -0.61
N ASN A 183 0.15 5.44 0.09
CA ASN A 183 1.47 5.25 -0.52
C ASN A 183 1.51 4.01 -1.41
N MET A 184 1.00 2.86 -0.93
CA MET A 184 0.93 1.64 -1.71
C MET A 184 0.06 1.80 -2.96
N MET A 185 -1.11 2.42 -2.82
CA MET A 185 -2.02 2.67 -3.94
C MET A 185 -1.37 3.56 -5.01
N ALA A 186 -0.74 4.65 -4.62
CA ALA A 186 -0.03 5.56 -5.52
C ALA A 186 1.18 4.89 -6.17
N MET A 187 1.96 4.11 -5.40
CA MET A 187 3.11 3.36 -5.89
C MET A 187 2.72 2.34 -6.96
N TRP A 188 1.68 1.53 -6.72
CA TRP A 188 1.26 0.54 -7.71
C TRP A 188 0.68 1.19 -8.97
N THR A 189 0.02 2.33 -8.83
CA THR A 189 -0.41 3.13 -9.99
C THR A 189 0.80 3.58 -10.81
N TRP A 190 1.85 4.10 -10.15
CA TRP A 190 3.10 4.52 -10.78
C TRP A 190 3.84 3.34 -11.42
N ILE A 191 3.96 2.20 -10.73
CA ILE A 191 4.58 0.98 -11.26
C ILE A 191 3.86 0.51 -12.53
N GLY A 192 2.53 0.56 -12.56
CA GLY A 192 1.75 0.22 -13.75
C GLY A 192 2.10 1.10 -14.93
N GLU A 193 2.18 2.41 -14.73
CA GLU A 193 2.56 3.38 -15.77
C GLU A 193 4.04 3.22 -16.18
N PHE A 194 4.94 2.94 -15.23
CA PHE A 194 6.35 2.65 -15.49
C PHE A 194 6.52 1.41 -16.38
N VAL A 195 5.87 0.31 -16.06
CA VAL A 195 5.89 -0.92 -16.88
C VAL A 195 5.27 -0.65 -18.26
N GLY A 196 4.14 0.07 -18.30
CA GLY A 196 3.52 0.51 -19.56
C GLY A 196 4.46 1.34 -20.42
N ALA A 197 5.20 2.28 -19.84
CA ALA A 197 6.20 3.08 -20.52
C ALA A 197 7.37 2.22 -21.05
N CYS A 198 7.85 1.27 -20.24
CA CYS A 198 8.90 0.33 -20.69
C CYS A 198 8.44 -0.47 -21.92
N THR A 199 7.16 -0.93 -21.97
CA THR A 199 6.65 -1.64 -23.15
C THR A 199 6.60 -0.76 -24.39
N ARG A 200 6.29 0.52 -24.25
CA ARG A 200 6.34 1.51 -25.36
C ARG A 200 7.76 1.74 -25.87
N LEU A 201 8.78 1.54 -25.02
CA LEU A 201 10.21 1.53 -25.39
C LEU A 201 10.68 0.16 -25.90
N GLY A 202 9.78 -0.80 -26.13
CA GLY A 202 10.09 -2.13 -26.67
C GLY A 202 10.71 -3.09 -25.66
N LYS A 203 10.58 -2.81 -24.35
CA LYS A 203 11.11 -3.65 -23.27
C LYS A 203 10.04 -3.92 -22.23
N MET A 204 9.81 -5.18 -21.90
CA MET A 204 8.97 -5.59 -20.78
C MET A 204 9.86 -6.01 -19.60
N PRO A 205 9.85 -5.30 -18.45
CA PRO A 205 10.51 -5.80 -17.25
C PRO A 205 9.99 -7.18 -16.87
N THR A 206 10.84 -8.02 -16.26
CA THR A 206 10.36 -9.27 -15.70
C THR A 206 9.51 -9.00 -14.48
N MET A 207 8.39 -9.73 -14.34
CA MET A 207 7.40 -9.52 -13.27
C MET A 207 7.19 -10.81 -12.48
N TRP A 208 7.03 -10.66 -11.16
CA TRP A 208 6.72 -11.77 -10.26
C TRP A 208 5.28 -12.26 -10.45
N GLU A 209 5.10 -13.58 -10.46
CA GLU A 209 3.79 -14.20 -10.30
C GLU A 209 3.61 -14.63 -8.84
N SER A 210 2.37 -14.69 -8.38
CA SER A 210 2.11 -15.17 -7.02
C SER A 210 2.47 -16.65 -6.89
N VAL A 211 3.29 -16.98 -5.90
CA VAL A 211 3.67 -18.37 -5.59
C VAL A 211 2.47 -19.29 -5.28
N MET A 212 1.30 -18.71 -5.04
CA MET A 212 0.03 -19.43 -4.84
C MET A 212 -0.55 -19.96 -6.16
N VAL A 213 -0.12 -19.41 -7.30
CA VAL A 213 -0.55 -19.88 -8.63
C VAL A 213 0.24 -21.13 -9.00
N PRO A 214 -0.42 -22.21 -9.41
CA PRO A 214 0.28 -23.42 -9.89
C PRO A 214 1.24 -23.11 -11.03
N GLY A 215 2.51 -23.49 -10.88
CA GLY A 215 3.56 -23.24 -11.88
C GLY A 215 4.34 -21.94 -11.72
N ALA A 216 3.88 -21.00 -10.91
CA ALA A 216 4.53 -19.69 -10.70
C ALA A 216 5.99 -19.79 -10.27
N ILE A 217 6.33 -20.69 -9.35
CA ILE A 217 7.72 -20.88 -8.87
C ILE A 217 8.66 -21.24 -10.04
N ALA A 218 8.22 -22.12 -10.95
CA ALA A 218 9.01 -22.50 -12.11
C ALA A 218 9.18 -21.33 -13.09
N ARG A 219 8.10 -20.57 -13.33
CA ARG A 219 8.10 -19.36 -14.15
C ARG A 219 9.07 -18.31 -13.57
N ASP A 220 8.91 -17.98 -12.31
CA ASP A 220 9.72 -16.95 -11.65
C ASP A 220 11.19 -17.35 -11.57
N THR A 221 11.49 -18.61 -11.34
CA THR A 221 12.87 -19.14 -11.39
C THR A 221 13.50 -18.93 -12.75
N LYS A 222 12.73 -19.09 -13.84
CA LYS A 222 13.18 -18.84 -15.20
C LYS A 222 13.52 -17.38 -15.44
N PHE A 223 12.71 -16.44 -14.92
CA PHE A 223 12.80 -15.01 -15.27
C PHE A 223 13.57 -14.14 -14.25
N ARG A 224 13.68 -14.52 -12.97
CA ARG A 224 14.30 -13.72 -11.92
C ARG A 224 15.74 -13.25 -12.15
N LYS A 225 16.47 -13.88 -13.11
CA LYS A 225 17.84 -13.50 -13.49
C LYS A 225 17.88 -12.55 -14.69
N HIS A 226 16.73 -12.23 -15.26
CA HIS A 226 16.62 -11.42 -16.46
C HIS A 226 16.00 -10.06 -16.09
N ARG A 227 16.57 -8.97 -16.63
CA ARG A 227 16.03 -7.64 -16.46
C ARG A 227 14.73 -7.46 -17.26
N TYR A 228 14.68 -8.06 -18.46
CA TYR A 228 13.56 -7.98 -19.38
C TYR A 228 13.10 -9.35 -19.83
N GLN A 229 11.82 -9.43 -20.18
CA GLN A 229 11.26 -10.56 -20.91
C GLN A 229 11.90 -10.70 -22.29
N THR A 230 11.86 -11.90 -22.85
CA THR A 230 12.31 -12.17 -24.22
C THR A 230 11.33 -11.66 -25.28
N TRP A 231 10.13 -11.28 -24.89
CA TRP A 231 9.10 -10.65 -25.72
C TRP A 231 8.53 -9.42 -25.03
N THR A 232 7.94 -8.52 -25.81
CA THR A 232 7.23 -7.34 -25.29
C THR A 232 5.75 -7.47 -25.63
N PRO A 233 4.84 -7.38 -24.66
CA PRO A 233 3.40 -7.37 -24.92
C PRO A 233 3.02 -6.12 -25.73
N THR A 234 1.79 -6.11 -26.28
CA THR A 234 1.29 -4.95 -27.02
C THR A 234 1.29 -3.72 -26.11
N PRO A 235 2.00 -2.65 -26.51
CA PRO A 235 2.02 -1.42 -25.73
C PRO A 235 0.62 -0.81 -25.57
N VAL A 236 0.36 -0.22 -24.41
CA VAL A 236 -0.89 0.49 -24.12
C VAL A 236 -0.64 1.99 -24.03
N ALA A 237 -1.69 2.79 -24.25
CA ALA A 237 -1.60 4.24 -24.18
C ALA A 237 -1.17 4.72 -22.76
N PRO A 238 -0.46 5.87 -22.68
CA PRO A 238 -0.13 6.51 -21.40
C PRO A 238 -1.38 6.74 -20.55
N GLY A 239 -1.28 6.45 -19.25
CA GLY A 239 -2.36 6.58 -18.27
C GLY A 239 -3.35 5.41 -18.22
N GLU A 240 -3.27 4.48 -19.16
CA GLU A 240 -4.24 3.38 -19.27
C GLU A 240 -4.08 2.32 -18.16
N ILE A 241 -2.86 1.95 -17.84
CA ILE A 241 -2.58 0.89 -16.84
C ILE A 241 -2.92 1.38 -15.44
N GLY A 242 -2.49 2.58 -15.09
CA GLY A 242 -2.82 3.19 -13.80
C GLY A 242 -4.33 3.32 -13.59
N LYS A 243 -5.07 3.78 -14.62
CA LYS A 243 -6.54 3.85 -14.55
C LYS A 243 -7.20 2.49 -14.43
N ARG A 244 -6.71 1.45 -15.13
CA ARG A 244 -7.23 0.08 -14.96
C ARG A 244 -7.01 -0.40 -13.54
N TYR A 245 -5.81 -0.24 -13.00
CA TYR A 245 -5.51 -0.61 -11.64
C TYR A 245 -6.44 0.07 -10.63
N LEU A 246 -6.56 1.39 -10.68
CA LEU A 246 -7.41 2.15 -9.76
C LEU A 246 -8.90 1.81 -9.89
N ARG A 247 -9.39 1.57 -11.13
CA ARG A 247 -10.78 1.12 -11.36
C ARG A 247 -11.04 -0.22 -10.68
N ASP A 248 -10.14 -1.19 -10.89
CA ASP A 248 -10.34 -2.55 -10.42
C ASP A 248 -10.10 -2.64 -8.90
N LEU A 249 -9.14 -1.89 -8.36
CA LEU A 249 -8.95 -1.71 -6.92
C LEU A 249 -10.19 -1.07 -6.26
N ARG A 250 -10.76 -0.03 -6.89
CA ARG A 250 -11.99 0.60 -6.40
C ARG A 250 -13.16 -0.36 -6.38
N ALA A 251 -13.29 -1.21 -7.40
CA ALA A 251 -14.34 -2.22 -7.43
C ALA A 251 -14.21 -3.22 -6.28
N ALA A 252 -13.01 -3.68 -5.97
CA ALA A 252 -12.74 -4.55 -4.81
C ALA A 252 -13.02 -3.82 -3.48
N LEU A 253 -12.61 -2.56 -3.36
CA LEU A 253 -12.86 -1.74 -2.16
C LEU A 253 -14.37 -1.50 -1.92
N ILE A 254 -15.15 -1.25 -2.98
CA ILE A 254 -16.61 -1.15 -2.91
C ILE A 254 -17.21 -2.46 -2.41
N GLN A 255 -16.78 -3.61 -2.95
CA GLN A 255 -17.27 -4.91 -2.50
C GLN A 255 -16.89 -5.18 -1.04
N LEU A 256 -15.65 -4.88 -0.63
CA LEU A 256 -15.22 -5.00 0.76
C LEU A 256 -16.13 -4.17 1.68
N HIS A 257 -16.39 -2.92 1.34
CA HIS A 257 -17.24 -2.04 2.15
C HIS A 257 -18.66 -2.54 2.28
N TYR A 258 -19.34 -2.80 1.14
CA TYR A 258 -20.77 -3.14 1.16
C TYR A 258 -21.08 -4.56 1.62
N LEU A 259 -20.18 -5.52 1.34
CA LEU A 259 -20.43 -6.92 1.65
C LEU A 259 -19.80 -7.34 2.99
N GLU A 260 -18.72 -6.69 3.41
CA GLU A 260 -17.96 -7.09 4.60
C GLU A 260 -18.08 -6.09 5.76
N GLY A 261 -18.66 -4.92 5.56
CA GLY A 261 -18.82 -3.91 6.62
C GLY A 261 -19.53 -4.43 7.88
N GLY A 262 -20.45 -5.39 7.73
CA GLY A 262 -21.07 -6.10 8.84
C GLY A 262 -20.08 -6.97 9.62
N HIS A 263 -19.26 -7.74 8.93
CA HIS A 263 -18.25 -8.61 9.52
C HIS A 263 -17.12 -7.80 10.17
N ILE A 264 -16.73 -6.65 9.59
CA ILE A 264 -15.77 -5.71 10.19
C ILE A 264 -16.29 -5.21 11.54
N ARG A 265 -17.54 -4.77 11.62
CA ARG A 265 -18.16 -4.37 12.90
C ARG A 265 -18.21 -5.50 13.91
N GLN A 266 -18.62 -6.71 13.50
CA GLN A 266 -18.65 -7.88 14.38
C GLN A 266 -17.26 -8.21 14.93
N ALA A 267 -16.20 -8.11 14.11
CA ALA A 267 -14.83 -8.31 14.58
C ALA A 267 -14.42 -7.24 15.61
N ALA A 268 -14.76 -5.98 15.39
CA ALA A 268 -14.51 -4.90 16.34
C ALA A 268 -15.29 -5.09 17.65
N GLU A 269 -16.56 -5.49 17.60
CA GLU A 269 -17.39 -5.81 18.75
C GLU A 269 -16.81 -6.98 19.56
N MET A 270 -16.35 -8.04 18.87
CA MET A 270 -15.68 -9.17 19.51
C MET A 270 -14.38 -8.75 20.22
N ALA A 271 -13.58 -7.89 19.59
CA ALA A 271 -12.37 -7.30 20.18
C ALA A 271 -12.70 -6.45 21.42
N LEU A 272 -13.71 -5.57 21.33
CA LEU A 272 -14.14 -4.72 22.45
C LEU A 272 -14.67 -5.56 23.62
N ALA A 273 -15.43 -6.63 23.33
CA ALA A 273 -15.90 -7.54 24.38
C ALA A 273 -14.77 -8.27 25.07
N ALA A 274 -13.72 -8.67 24.35
CA ALA A 274 -12.50 -9.23 24.94
C ALA A 274 -11.78 -8.18 25.81
N LYS A 275 -11.59 -6.97 25.30
CA LYS A 275 -10.98 -5.84 26.03
C LYS A 275 -11.70 -5.52 27.34
N ALA A 276 -13.03 -5.48 27.32
CA ALA A 276 -13.85 -5.22 28.51
C ALA A 276 -13.70 -6.27 29.60
N GLN A 277 -13.29 -7.48 29.21
CA GLN A 277 -12.98 -8.60 30.14
C GLN A 277 -11.50 -8.64 30.56
N GLY A 278 -10.68 -7.68 30.10
CA GLY A 278 -9.25 -7.59 30.43
C GLY A 278 -8.36 -8.55 29.62
N HIS A 279 -8.85 -9.08 28.50
CA HIS A 279 -8.09 -9.93 27.59
C HIS A 279 -7.20 -9.10 26.65
N ALA A 280 -6.14 -9.72 26.16
CA ALA A 280 -5.25 -9.14 25.19
C ALA A 280 -5.86 -9.16 23.77
N LEU A 281 -5.50 -8.17 22.96
CA LEU A 281 -5.97 -8.03 21.60
C LEU A 281 -4.78 -8.02 20.65
N TYR A 282 -4.83 -8.86 19.62
CA TYR A 282 -3.74 -9.01 18.66
C TYR A 282 -4.22 -8.89 17.22
N TYR A 283 -3.33 -8.46 16.33
CA TYR A 283 -3.43 -8.77 14.91
C TYR A 283 -2.29 -9.69 14.47
N ALA A 284 -2.58 -10.60 13.56
CA ALA A 284 -1.65 -11.54 12.97
C ALA A 284 -1.58 -11.27 11.47
N GLY A 285 -0.74 -10.32 11.04
CA GLY A 285 -0.66 -9.86 9.65
C GLY A 285 0.36 -10.66 8.86
N ALA A 286 -0.07 -11.49 7.90
CA ALA A 286 0.78 -12.17 6.94
C ALA A 286 0.73 -11.44 5.59
N GLY A 287 1.85 -10.88 5.17
CA GLY A 287 1.97 -10.14 3.91
C GLY A 287 3.07 -9.10 3.95
N HIS A 288 3.51 -8.67 2.78
CA HIS A 288 4.64 -7.77 2.64
C HIS A 288 4.40 -6.44 3.37
N SER A 289 3.24 -5.84 3.20
CA SER A 289 2.86 -4.54 3.78
C SER A 289 2.73 -4.55 5.31
N PHE A 290 2.62 -5.72 5.95
CA PHE A 290 2.58 -5.82 7.41
C PHE A 290 3.96 -5.79 8.07
N SER A 291 5.04 -5.94 7.30
CA SER A 291 6.39 -5.85 7.81
C SER A 291 6.69 -4.42 8.30
N GLY A 292 7.01 -4.28 9.58
CA GLY A 292 7.30 -2.99 10.20
C GLY A 292 6.07 -2.15 10.57
N LEU A 293 4.86 -2.65 10.37
CA LEU A 293 3.63 -1.92 10.68
C LEU A 293 3.47 -1.62 12.18
N GLN A 294 4.08 -2.43 13.06
CA GLN A 294 4.12 -2.18 14.51
C GLN A 294 4.74 -0.84 14.92
N ASN A 295 5.47 -0.18 14.04
CA ASN A 295 6.06 1.13 14.29
C ASN A 295 5.40 2.22 13.43
N CYS A 296 4.24 1.93 12.84
CA CYS A 296 3.53 2.87 11.99
C CYS A 296 3.11 4.11 12.79
N PRO A 297 3.47 5.32 12.34
CA PRO A 297 2.91 6.54 12.91
C PRO A 297 1.39 6.50 12.87
N HIS A 298 0.77 7.10 13.88
CA HIS A 298 -0.70 7.20 13.99
C HIS A 298 -1.45 5.88 14.28
N ASP A 299 -0.73 4.76 14.47
CA ASP A 299 -1.35 3.52 14.98
C ASP A 299 -2.00 3.79 16.34
N PRO A 300 -3.32 3.58 16.51
CA PRO A 300 -3.98 3.77 17.82
C PRO A 300 -3.56 2.74 18.86
N GLY A 301 -2.83 1.68 18.46
CA GLY A 301 -2.32 0.66 19.36
C GLY A 301 -3.40 -0.18 20.04
N LEU A 302 -4.55 -0.34 19.39
CA LEU A 302 -5.65 -1.13 19.95
C LEU A 302 -5.41 -2.63 19.79
N LEU A 303 -4.79 -3.03 18.70
CA LEU A 303 -4.40 -4.41 18.40
C LEU A 303 -2.87 -4.49 18.40
N ALA A 304 -2.30 -5.29 19.29
CA ALA A 304 -0.85 -5.53 19.29
C ALA A 304 -0.46 -6.55 18.20
N PRO A 305 0.73 -6.42 17.57
CA PRO A 305 1.20 -7.44 16.64
C PRO A 305 1.42 -8.80 17.34
N SER A 306 1.00 -9.87 16.72
CA SER A 306 1.16 -11.24 17.23
C SER A 306 2.60 -11.77 17.16
N TRP A 307 3.53 -11.04 16.56
CA TRP A 307 4.95 -11.37 16.52
C TRP A 307 5.81 -10.14 16.25
N GLU A 308 7.08 -10.23 16.61
CA GLU A 308 8.11 -9.29 16.20
C GLU A 308 8.76 -9.77 14.90
N GLY A 309 9.17 -8.81 14.04
CA GLY A 309 9.87 -9.11 12.80
C GLY A 309 8.97 -9.10 11.57
N THR A 310 9.36 -9.86 10.56
CA THR A 310 8.63 -10.00 9.31
C THR A 310 7.80 -11.28 9.32
N TRP A 311 6.80 -11.38 8.44
CA TRP A 311 5.95 -12.56 8.35
C TRP A 311 6.72 -13.85 7.98
N TRP A 312 7.94 -13.74 7.46
CA TRP A 312 8.83 -14.89 7.18
C TRP A 312 9.87 -15.14 8.28
N ASP A 313 9.96 -14.24 9.28
CA ASP A 313 10.85 -14.35 10.44
C ASP A 313 10.07 -13.94 11.68
N MET A 314 9.08 -14.76 12.06
CA MET A 314 8.20 -14.51 13.19
C MET A 314 8.90 -14.87 14.49
N ARG A 315 9.32 -13.84 15.22
CA ARG A 315 9.95 -13.98 16.53
C ARG A 315 8.94 -13.67 17.61
N LYS A 316 9.10 -14.35 18.74
CA LYS A 316 8.36 -14.03 19.97
C LYS A 316 6.84 -13.96 19.82
N MET A 317 6.23 -15.03 19.32
CA MET A 317 4.77 -15.14 19.39
C MET A 317 4.29 -15.07 20.83
N PRO A 318 3.16 -14.38 21.12
CA PRO A 318 2.60 -14.34 22.46
C PRO A 318 2.14 -15.72 22.93
N ALA A 319 2.13 -15.91 24.23
CA ALA A 319 1.40 -17.01 24.86
C ALA A 319 -0.08 -16.60 24.94
N TYR A 320 -0.86 -16.96 23.93
CA TYR A 320 -2.30 -16.70 23.92
C TYR A 320 -2.99 -17.31 25.14
N LYS A 321 -4.04 -16.64 25.62
CA LYS A 321 -4.85 -17.06 26.78
C LYS A 321 -6.33 -17.20 26.38
N PRO A 322 -7.10 -17.97 27.15
CA PRO A 322 -8.55 -18.04 26.92
C PRO A 322 -9.18 -16.65 26.93
N GLY A 323 -9.98 -16.37 25.90
CA GLY A 323 -10.67 -15.10 25.74
C GLY A 323 -9.88 -13.99 25.04
N ASP A 324 -8.57 -14.13 24.82
CA ASP A 324 -7.80 -13.19 23.96
C ASP A 324 -8.45 -13.10 22.57
N PHE A 325 -8.30 -11.96 21.92
CA PHE A 325 -8.78 -11.75 20.56
C PHE A 325 -7.62 -11.70 19.58
N VAL A 326 -7.76 -12.34 18.41
CA VAL A 326 -6.77 -12.27 17.33
C VAL A 326 -7.46 -12.03 15.98
N LEU A 327 -7.10 -10.95 15.33
CA LEU A 327 -7.48 -10.66 13.93
C LEU A 327 -6.38 -11.20 13.01
N GLY A 328 -6.63 -12.32 12.35
CA GLY A 328 -5.73 -12.88 11.32
C GLY A 328 -5.95 -12.22 9.97
N ILE A 329 -4.90 -11.65 9.38
CA ILE A 329 -4.96 -11.01 8.06
C ILE A 329 -3.90 -11.63 7.17
N GLY A 330 -4.29 -12.12 5.99
CA GLY A 330 -3.35 -12.79 5.10
C GLY A 330 -3.87 -12.95 3.67
N TYR A 331 -3.24 -13.85 2.93
CA TYR A 331 -3.60 -14.15 1.54
C TYR A 331 -4.63 -15.26 1.42
N ASP A 332 -4.56 -16.23 2.30
CA ASP A 332 -5.43 -17.39 2.35
C ASP A 332 -5.67 -17.81 3.81
N ALA A 333 -6.61 -18.70 4.02
CA ALA A 333 -6.81 -19.30 5.33
C ALA A 333 -5.52 -19.99 5.80
N PRO A 334 -5.29 -20.03 7.10
CA PRO A 334 -4.12 -20.71 7.65
C PRO A 334 -4.20 -22.20 7.33
N PHE A 335 -3.30 -22.64 6.47
CA PHE A 335 -3.11 -24.06 6.18
C PHE A 335 -2.19 -24.70 7.20
N GLU A 336 -2.54 -25.90 7.63
CA GLU A 336 -1.64 -26.72 8.42
C GLU A 336 -0.29 -26.92 7.71
N GLY A 337 0.80 -26.75 8.43
CA GLY A 337 2.14 -27.09 7.97
C GLY A 337 3.01 -25.97 7.42
N LYS A 338 2.53 -24.71 7.39
CA LYS A 338 3.40 -23.55 7.11
C LYS A 338 3.74 -22.81 8.41
N ASP A 339 5.04 -22.59 8.67
CA ASP A 339 5.52 -22.03 9.96
C ASP A 339 4.88 -20.68 10.32
N TYR A 340 4.65 -19.80 9.35
CA TYR A 340 4.03 -18.50 9.57
C TYR A 340 2.52 -18.57 9.89
N GLN A 341 1.89 -19.75 9.77
CA GLN A 341 0.48 -19.99 10.06
C GLN A 341 0.25 -20.75 11.38
N ASN A 342 1.32 -21.18 12.03
CA ASN A 342 1.23 -21.94 13.29
C ASN A 342 0.63 -21.14 14.46
N TRP A 343 0.46 -19.82 14.32
CA TRP A 343 -0.18 -19.00 15.32
C TRP A 343 -1.67 -19.36 15.51
N ALA A 344 -2.39 -19.68 14.44
CA ALA A 344 -3.82 -19.94 14.49
C ALA A 344 -4.18 -21.22 15.27
N PRO A 345 -3.57 -22.40 15.02
CA PRO A 345 -3.78 -23.57 15.87
C PRO A 345 -3.44 -23.32 17.33
N ARG A 346 -2.40 -22.53 17.62
CA ARG A 346 -2.00 -22.18 18.99
C ARG A 346 -3.02 -21.26 19.66
N ALA A 347 -3.52 -20.25 18.95
CA ALA A 347 -4.55 -19.36 19.46
C ALA A 347 -5.86 -20.12 19.74
N ARG A 348 -6.31 -21.00 18.83
CA ARG A 348 -7.47 -21.87 19.04
C ARG A 348 -7.28 -22.80 20.24
N ALA A 349 -6.15 -23.49 20.31
CA ALA A 349 -5.84 -24.40 21.43
C ALA A 349 -5.81 -23.67 22.78
N ALA A 350 -5.47 -22.39 22.78
CA ALA A 350 -5.50 -21.54 23.97
C ALA A 350 -6.90 -21.03 24.31
N GLY A 351 -7.90 -21.21 23.44
CA GLY A 351 -9.26 -20.66 23.63
C GLY A 351 -9.39 -19.17 23.31
N ALA A 352 -8.53 -18.63 22.43
CA ALA A 352 -8.66 -17.28 21.90
C ALA A 352 -9.83 -17.19 20.93
N ARG A 353 -10.41 -15.99 20.80
CA ARG A 353 -11.46 -15.66 19.84
C ARG A 353 -10.81 -15.15 18.55
N LEU A 354 -11.26 -15.63 17.39
CA LEU A 354 -10.61 -15.35 16.12
C LEU A 354 -11.55 -14.63 15.16
N ALA A 355 -11.01 -13.62 14.46
CA ALA A 355 -11.55 -13.08 13.26
C ALA A 355 -10.50 -13.19 12.14
N TRP A 356 -10.94 -13.37 10.90
CA TRP A 356 -10.09 -13.64 9.75
C TRP A 356 -10.35 -12.65 8.64
N SER A 357 -9.28 -12.20 7.99
CA SER A 357 -9.38 -11.49 6.73
C SER A 357 -8.41 -12.08 5.72
N PHE A 358 -8.96 -12.70 4.68
CA PHE A 358 -8.23 -13.21 3.51
C PHE A 358 -9.19 -13.29 2.32
N THR A 359 -8.76 -13.79 1.18
CA THR A 359 -9.64 -13.96 0.02
C THR A 359 -10.24 -15.38 -0.06
N ASP A 360 -11.42 -15.50 -0.67
CA ASP A 360 -12.20 -16.74 -0.71
C ASP A 360 -11.92 -17.64 -1.93
N TYR A 361 -10.81 -17.43 -2.64
CA TYR A 361 -10.46 -18.34 -3.74
C TYR A 361 -10.25 -19.78 -3.26
N ASN A 362 -9.93 -19.97 -1.99
CA ASN A 362 -9.92 -21.27 -1.33
C ASN A 362 -11.20 -21.47 -0.53
N ARG A 363 -12.28 -21.84 -1.23
CA ARG A 363 -13.60 -22.03 -0.62
C ARG A 363 -13.66 -23.14 0.42
N GLU A 364 -12.85 -24.18 0.28
CA GLU A 364 -12.77 -25.27 1.26
C GLU A 364 -12.23 -24.76 2.59
N ALA A 365 -11.18 -23.93 2.56
CA ALA A 365 -10.63 -23.31 3.75
C ALA A 365 -11.62 -22.39 4.45
N VAL A 366 -12.40 -21.60 3.68
CA VAL A 366 -13.47 -20.76 4.24
C VAL A 366 -14.58 -21.61 4.86
N ALA A 367 -15.02 -22.66 4.16
CA ALA A 367 -16.06 -23.58 4.66
C ALA A 367 -15.61 -24.38 5.90
N GLY A 368 -14.30 -24.56 6.09
CA GLY A 368 -13.71 -25.23 7.26
C GLY A 368 -13.51 -24.36 8.49
N LEU A 369 -13.84 -23.06 8.41
CA LEU A 369 -13.74 -22.18 9.60
C LEU A 369 -14.81 -22.55 10.64
N PRO A 370 -14.48 -22.54 11.93
CA PRO A 370 -15.44 -22.69 13.02
C PRO A 370 -16.56 -21.64 12.91
N PRO A 371 -17.81 -21.99 13.24
CA PRO A 371 -18.96 -21.10 13.07
C PRO A 371 -18.98 -19.88 14.00
N ASP A 372 -18.14 -19.88 15.04
CA ASP A 372 -17.95 -18.78 15.96
C ASP A 372 -16.77 -17.86 15.56
N GLU A 373 -16.04 -18.19 14.49
CA GLU A 373 -15.02 -17.34 13.91
C GLU A 373 -15.62 -16.44 12.83
N ILE A 374 -15.19 -15.17 12.81
CA ILE A 374 -15.65 -14.18 11.83
C ILE A 374 -14.76 -14.23 10.60
N PHE A 375 -15.35 -14.22 9.41
CA PHE A 375 -14.61 -14.14 8.15
C PHE A 375 -14.94 -12.84 7.40
N ILE A 376 -13.88 -12.10 7.03
CA ILE A 376 -13.89 -10.86 6.25
C ILE A 376 -13.20 -11.14 4.92
N ASN A 377 -13.93 -11.19 3.82
CA ASN A 377 -13.37 -11.46 2.50
C ASN A 377 -12.73 -10.19 1.91
N GLN A 378 -11.44 -10.25 1.57
CA GLN A 378 -10.72 -9.12 0.95
C GLN A 378 -11.09 -8.85 -0.51
N ARG A 379 -11.85 -9.72 -1.17
CA ARG A 379 -12.44 -9.50 -2.51
C ARG A 379 -11.44 -9.35 -3.66
N TRP A 380 -10.28 -9.96 -3.59
CA TRP A 380 -9.36 -10.08 -4.72
C TRP A 380 -9.21 -11.55 -5.16
N GLU A 381 -8.70 -11.76 -6.38
CA GLU A 381 -8.62 -13.08 -7.01
C GLU A 381 -7.28 -13.77 -6.76
N LEU A 382 -7.24 -15.11 -6.96
CA LEU A 382 -5.99 -15.88 -6.96
C LEU A 382 -4.98 -15.23 -7.91
N GLY A 383 -3.74 -15.15 -7.48
CA GLY A 383 -2.66 -14.52 -8.23
C GLY A 383 -2.33 -13.12 -7.74
N ASP A 384 -3.20 -12.52 -6.89
CA ASP A 384 -2.95 -11.22 -6.27
C ASP A 384 -2.45 -10.17 -7.26
N ALA A 385 -3.19 -10.00 -8.34
CA ALA A 385 -2.88 -9.02 -9.38
C ALA A 385 -4.14 -8.65 -10.16
N LEU A 386 -4.31 -7.35 -10.47
CA LEU A 386 -5.54 -6.83 -11.08
C LEU A 386 -5.44 -6.66 -12.59
N VAL A 387 -4.29 -6.21 -13.12
CA VAL A 387 -4.20 -5.68 -14.47
C VAL A 387 -3.52 -6.65 -15.43
N GLN A 388 -4.20 -6.94 -16.54
CA GLN A 388 -3.66 -7.71 -17.66
C GLN A 388 -3.12 -6.79 -18.75
N PHE A 389 -1.82 -6.91 -19.07
CA PHE A 389 -1.29 -6.35 -20.32
C PHE A 389 -1.68 -7.22 -21.51
N PRO A 390 -2.09 -6.64 -22.65
CA PRO A 390 -2.45 -7.40 -23.82
C PRO A 390 -1.27 -8.24 -24.36
N GLY A 391 -1.42 -9.56 -24.35
CA GLY A 391 -0.38 -10.49 -24.79
C GLY A 391 0.71 -10.81 -23.75
N TYR A 392 0.53 -10.37 -22.49
CA TYR A 392 1.39 -10.82 -21.39
C TYR A 392 0.79 -12.07 -20.72
N ASP A 393 1.63 -12.92 -20.16
CA ASP A 393 1.23 -14.24 -19.66
C ASP A 393 0.59 -14.21 -18.26
N ILE A 394 0.81 -13.15 -17.48
CA ILE A 394 0.26 -12.99 -16.14
C ILE A 394 -0.40 -11.62 -15.95
N LYS A 395 -1.29 -11.51 -14.96
CA LYS A 395 -1.72 -10.22 -14.42
C LYS A 395 -0.61 -9.60 -13.56
N VAL A 396 -0.65 -8.28 -13.41
CA VAL A 396 0.30 -7.49 -12.61
C VAL A 396 -0.45 -6.53 -11.68
N LEU A 397 0.27 -5.88 -10.77
CA LEU A 397 -0.20 -4.89 -9.80
C LEU A 397 -1.14 -5.46 -8.73
N PRO A 398 -0.60 -5.75 -7.54
CA PRO A 398 -1.36 -6.40 -6.48
C PRO A 398 -2.30 -5.45 -5.74
N PRO A 399 -3.52 -5.89 -5.38
CA PRO A 399 -4.43 -5.15 -4.52
C PRO A 399 -4.29 -5.46 -3.04
N SER A 400 -3.71 -6.62 -2.68
CA SER A 400 -3.84 -7.18 -1.34
C SER A 400 -3.20 -6.31 -0.25
N GLY A 401 -2.09 -5.62 -0.53
CA GLY A 401 -1.47 -4.71 0.43
C GLY A 401 -2.43 -3.60 0.85
N VAL A 402 -3.10 -2.97 -0.11
CA VAL A 402 -4.09 -1.91 0.14
C VAL A 402 -5.31 -2.46 0.87
N LEU A 403 -5.91 -3.57 0.38
CA LEU A 403 -7.15 -4.12 0.94
C LEU A 403 -6.93 -4.73 2.33
N ALA A 404 -5.85 -5.47 2.52
CA ALA A 404 -5.54 -6.11 3.80
C ALA A 404 -5.28 -5.09 4.91
N GLN A 405 -4.47 -4.06 4.66
CA GLN A 405 -4.28 -2.99 5.65
C GLN A 405 -5.56 -2.19 5.89
N SER A 406 -6.37 -1.97 4.85
CA SER A 406 -7.66 -1.28 5.03
C SER A 406 -8.57 -2.02 5.99
N VAL A 407 -8.60 -3.37 5.98
CA VAL A 407 -9.38 -4.15 6.95
C VAL A 407 -8.88 -3.89 8.37
N LEU A 408 -7.56 -3.91 8.61
CA LEU A 408 -7.01 -3.65 9.94
C LEU A 408 -7.49 -2.29 10.46
N TRP A 409 -7.28 -1.24 9.66
CA TRP A 409 -7.62 0.13 10.08
C TRP A 409 -9.12 0.38 10.18
N MET A 410 -9.95 -0.29 9.37
CA MET A 410 -11.40 -0.24 9.52
C MET A 410 -11.87 -0.91 10.82
N VAL A 411 -11.29 -2.05 11.20
CA VAL A 411 -11.62 -2.71 12.48
C VAL A 411 -11.23 -1.80 13.65
N GLU A 412 -10.03 -1.21 13.65
CA GLU A 412 -9.61 -0.30 14.72
C GLU A 412 -10.46 0.97 14.77
N ALA A 413 -10.87 1.52 13.61
CA ALA A 413 -11.78 2.66 13.55
C ALA A 413 -13.16 2.34 14.19
N GLU A 414 -13.71 1.15 13.95
CA GLU A 414 -14.94 0.69 14.61
C GLU A 414 -14.75 0.48 16.12
N MET A 415 -13.60 -0.03 16.55
CA MET A 415 -13.27 -0.16 17.98
C MET A 415 -13.21 1.22 18.66
N LEU A 416 -12.68 2.23 17.99
CA LEU A 416 -12.68 3.62 18.49
C LEU A 416 -14.08 4.21 18.61
N ALA A 417 -14.99 3.84 17.73
CA ALA A 417 -16.40 4.25 17.79
C ALA A 417 -17.15 3.63 18.97
N GLY A 418 -16.95 2.34 19.20
CA GLY A 418 -17.65 1.57 20.24
C GLY A 418 -17.07 1.72 21.66
N GLY A 419 -15.88 2.28 21.79
CA GLY A 419 -15.21 2.48 23.08
C GLY A 419 -15.58 3.78 23.83
N LYS A 420 -16.63 4.47 23.37
CA LYS A 420 -17.13 5.72 23.98
C LYS A 420 -18.29 5.46 24.92
#